data_0414b9e572146f39a0dc4f73abed5e77
#
_entry.id   0414b9e572146f39a0dc4f73abed5e77
#
_cell.length_a   1.000
_cell.length_b   1.000
_cell.length_c   1.000
_cell.angle_alpha   90.00
_cell.angle_beta   90.00
_cell.angle_gamma   90.00
#
_symmetry.space_group_name_H-M   'P 1'
#
loop_
_entity.id
_entity.type
_entity.pdbx_description
1 polymer ?
#
loop_
_entity_poly.entity_id
_entity_poly.type
_entity_poly.pdbx_seq_one_letter_code
_entity_poly.pdbx_strand_id
1 'polypeptide(L)'
;MNIFPILPGVDIAIHRQPEWQTSIKEAWSGVETTIAQRPWPRWRFSLQFEILRASVGEVAALAAFFNAQRGSFGTFLFQDPEYNSVSNQRFGMGDGNATLFQLNRAINTWLEPVWAVADTPVIMKDGVVLKQQMDYVVGTTGQVQFTAAPAAGSVLSWTGRYFIPVRFSDDKLDFERIFSGLWKTGKIEFVSKVYPT
;
A
#
# COMPACT_ATOMS: atom_id res chain seq x y z
N MET A 1 -5.47 11.98 1.36
CA MET A 1 -5.88 11.05 0.27
C MET A 1 -7.18 10.37 0.68
N ASN A 2 -8.06 10.08 -0.28
CA ASN A 2 -9.30 9.35 -0.01
C ASN A 2 -8.99 7.87 0.23
N ILE A 3 -9.80 7.21 1.06
CA ILE A 3 -9.67 5.76 1.30
C ILE A 3 -10.69 5.05 0.42
N PHE A 4 -10.29 3.93 -0.22
CA PHE A 4 -11.21 3.10 -1.00
C PHE A 4 -12.37 2.61 -0.10
N PRO A 5 -13.63 2.71 -0.55
CA PRO A 5 -14.78 2.41 0.29
C PRO A 5 -14.81 0.93 0.68
N ILE A 6 -15.07 0.67 1.96
CA ILE A 6 -15.37 -0.66 2.46
C ILE A 6 -16.86 -0.88 2.22
N LEU A 7 -17.19 -1.87 1.39
CA LEU A 7 -18.57 -2.22 1.07
C LEU A 7 -18.96 -3.45 1.89
N PRO A 8 -19.70 -3.30 2.99
CA PRO A 8 -20.02 -4.41 3.89
C PRO A 8 -20.97 -5.41 3.23
N GLY A 9 -20.71 -6.69 3.50
CA GLY A 9 -21.54 -7.80 3.02
C GLY A 9 -21.32 -8.22 1.56
N VAL A 10 -20.23 -7.74 0.97
CA VAL A 10 -19.82 -8.13 -0.38
C VAL A 10 -18.60 -9.02 -0.28
N ASP A 11 -18.72 -10.25 -0.81
CA ASP A 11 -17.56 -11.12 -1.03
C ASP A 11 -16.72 -10.52 -2.18
N ILE A 12 -15.50 -10.17 -1.88
CA ILE A 12 -14.57 -9.58 -2.84
C ILE A 12 -13.49 -10.61 -3.16
N ALA A 13 -13.48 -11.10 -4.38
CA ALA A 13 -12.32 -11.80 -4.89
C ALA A 13 -11.19 -10.80 -5.15
N ILE A 14 -10.07 -10.95 -4.45
CA ILE A 14 -8.90 -10.08 -4.61
C ILE A 14 -7.76 -10.87 -5.21
N HIS A 15 -7.28 -10.45 -6.37
CA HIS A 15 -6.03 -10.93 -6.95
C HIS A 15 -4.92 -9.92 -6.66
N ARG A 16 -3.75 -10.43 -6.31
CA ARG A 16 -2.55 -9.65 -6.02
C ARG A 16 -1.42 -10.11 -6.92
N GLN A 17 -0.84 -9.19 -7.66
CA GLN A 17 0.23 -9.49 -8.60
C GLN A 17 1.40 -8.51 -8.40
N PRO A 18 2.59 -8.97 -7.96
CA PRO A 18 3.79 -8.15 -7.99
C PRO A 18 4.29 -8.00 -9.43
N GLU A 19 4.52 -6.77 -9.87
CA GLU A 19 5.01 -6.43 -11.20
C GLU A 19 6.40 -5.80 -11.11
N TRP A 20 7.38 -6.49 -11.64
CA TRP A 20 8.74 -5.99 -11.81
C TRP A 20 8.93 -5.37 -13.19
N GLN A 21 9.97 -4.55 -13.31
CA GLN A 21 10.40 -4.02 -14.60
C GLN A 21 11.89 -4.29 -14.76
N THR A 22 12.21 -5.25 -15.62
CA THR A 22 13.58 -5.66 -15.92
C THR A 22 13.89 -5.36 -17.38
N SER A 23 15.03 -4.73 -17.64
CA SER A 23 15.59 -4.60 -18.98
C SER A 23 16.61 -5.72 -19.19
N ILE A 24 16.41 -6.51 -20.22
CA ILE A 24 17.32 -7.58 -20.62
C ILE A 24 17.93 -7.18 -21.97
N LYS A 25 19.25 -7.18 -22.04
CA LYS A 25 20.01 -6.95 -23.28
C LYS A 25 20.91 -8.14 -23.51
N GLU A 26 20.76 -8.76 -24.67
CA GLU A 26 21.63 -9.85 -25.12
C GLU A 26 22.69 -9.29 -26.08
N ALA A 27 23.95 -9.61 -25.81
CA ALA A 27 25.05 -9.30 -26.71
C ALA A 27 25.08 -10.31 -27.85
N TRP A 28 25.74 -9.97 -28.95
CA TRP A 28 25.94 -10.89 -30.09
C TRP A 28 26.62 -12.23 -29.67
N SER A 29 27.38 -12.23 -28.60
CA SER A 29 28.01 -13.42 -28.03
C SER A 29 27.06 -14.33 -27.24
N GLY A 30 25.75 -13.97 -27.11
CA GLY A 30 24.78 -14.68 -26.28
C GLY A 30 24.86 -14.33 -24.78
N VAL A 31 25.72 -13.38 -24.40
CA VAL A 31 25.80 -12.94 -22.99
C VAL A 31 24.67 -11.96 -22.71
N GLU A 32 23.86 -12.27 -21.67
CA GLU A 32 22.78 -11.40 -21.21
C GLU A 32 23.25 -10.43 -20.13
N THR A 33 22.82 -9.19 -20.24
CA THR A 33 22.92 -8.17 -19.20
C THR A 33 21.51 -7.82 -18.72
N THR A 34 21.25 -8.02 -17.42
CA THR A 34 19.95 -7.74 -16.80
C THR A 34 20.04 -6.53 -15.89
N ILE A 35 19.09 -5.62 -15.99
CA ILE A 35 19.00 -4.41 -15.17
C ILE A 35 17.60 -4.35 -14.56
N ALA A 36 17.52 -4.40 -13.23
CA ALA A 36 16.29 -4.14 -12.51
C ALA A 36 16.04 -2.61 -12.50
N GLN A 37 14.92 -2.18 -13.07
CA GLN A 37 14.59 -0.75 -13.17
C GLN A 37 13.89 -0.20 -11.93
N ARG A 38 13.53 -1.07 -10.98
CA ARG A 38 12.85 -0.69 -9.73
C ARG A 38 13.45 -1.46 -8.56
N PRO A 39 13.60 -0.82 -7.40
CA PRO A 39 14.06 -1.50 -6.19
C PRO A 39 12.96 -2.36 -5.55
N TRP A 40 11.67 -2.04 -5.81
CA TRP A 40 10.50 -2.77 -5.34
C TRP A 40 9.49 -2.99 -6.47
N PRO A 41 8.67 -4.06 -6.40
CA PRO A 41 7.62 -4.31 -7.38
C PRO A 41 6.52 -3.26 -7.25
N ARG A 42 5.79 -3.04 -8.32
CA ARG A 42 4.44 -2.49 -8.24
C ARG A 42 3.46 -3.60 -7.98
N TRP A 43 2.55 -3.37 -7.06
CA TRP A 43 1.46 -4.29 -6.81
C TRP A 43 0.27 -3.92 -7.68
N ARG A 44 -0.21 -4.91 -8.43
CA ARG A 44 -1.51 -4.83 -9.09
C ARG A 44 -2.51 -5.58 -8.24
N PHE A 45 -3.63 -4.93 -8.00
CA PHE A 45 -4.77 -5.51 -7.33
C PHE A 45 -5.91 -5.56 -8.32
N SER A 46 -6.63 -6.67 -8.35
CA SER A 46 -7.84 -6.82 -9.14
C SER A 46 -8.94 -7.29 -8.22
N LEU A 47 -10.03 -6.52 -8.20
CA LEU A 47 -11.23 -6.77 -7.41
C LEU A 47 -12.41 -6.98 -8.35
N GLN A 48 -13.33 -7.86 -7.93
CA GLN A 48 -14.60 -8.04 -8.61
C GLN A 48 -15.70 -8.15 -7.56
N PHE A 49 -16.75 -7.36 -7.73
CA PHE A 49 -17.91 -7.41 -6.87
C PHE A 49 -19.01 -8.20 -7.59
N GLU A 50 -19.32 -9.38 -7.08
CA GLU A 50 -20.36 -10.25 -7.65
C GLU A 50 -21.76 -9.69 -7.38
N ILE A 51 -21.96 -9.03 -6.25
CA ILE A 51 -23.23 -8.44 -5.86
C ILE A 51 -23.00 -7.06 -5.22
N LEU A 52 -23.59 -6.04 -5.81
CA LEU A 52 -23.70 -4.68 -5.25
C LEU A 52 -25.18 -4.32 -5.11
N ARG A 53 -25.58 -3.82 -3.95
CA ARG A 53 -26.96 -3.50 -3.63
C ARG A 53 -27.20 -2.01 -3.83
N ALA A 54 -28.13 -1.68 -4.75
CA ALA A 54 -28.52 -0.30 -4.97
C ALA A 54 -29.30 0.28 -3.77
N SER A 55 -30.07 -0.56 -3.08
CA SER A 55 -30.91 -0.13 -1.94
C SER A 55 -30.13 0.40 -0.74
N VAL A 56 -28.89 -0.03 -0.57
CA VAL A 56 -27.99 0.47 0.51
C VAL A 56 -26.87 1.38 -0.03
N GLY A 57 -26.98 1.80 -1.31
CA GLY A 57 -26.11 2.81 -1.89
C GLY A 57 -24.71 2.32 -2.31
N GLU A 58 -24.42 1.01 -2.33
CA GLU A 58 -23.09 0.46 -2.66
C GLU A 58 -22.64 0.84 -4.08
N VAL A 59 -23.54 0.74 -5.06
CA VAL A 59 -23.27 1.13 -6.45
C VAL A 59 -22.95 2.62 -6.55
N ALA A 60 -23.76 3.45 -5.91
CA ALA A 60 -23.58 4.90 -5.93
C ALA A 60 -22.28 5.31 -5.23
N ALA A 61 -21.93 4.68 -4.11
CA ALA A 61 -20.70 4.94 -3.37
C ALA A 61 -19.46 4.61 -4.22
N LEU A 62 -19.47 3.48 -4.90
CA LEU A 62 -18.34 3.07 -5.77
C LEU A 62 -18.23 3.98 -6.99
N ALA A 63 -19.34 4.30 -7.66
CA ALA A 63 -19.36 5.21 -8.79
C ALA A 63 -18.91 6.63 -8.42
N ALA A 64 -19.39 7.15 -7.29
CA ALA A 64 -18.99 8.45 -6.79
C ALA A 64 -17.50 8.49 -6.43
N PHE A 65 -16.98 7.43 -5.80
CA PHE A 65 -15.57 7.32 -5.49
C PHE A 65 -14.71 7.33 -6.77
N PHE A 66 -15.06 6.50 -7.77
CA PHE A 66 -14.34 6.45 -9.05
C PHE A 66 -14.31 7.83 -9.74
N ASN A 67 -15.46 8.50 -9.80
CA ASN A 67 -15.56 9.84 -10.39
C ASN A 67 -14.78 10.89 -9.60
N ALA A 68 -14.75 10.80 -8.26
CA ALA A 68 -13.96 11.69 -7.42
C ALA A 68 -12.43 11.52 -7.66
N GLN A 69 -11.99 10.31 -8.02
CA GLN A 69 -10.60 10.06 -8.43
C GLN A 69 -10.33 10.45 -9.89
N ARG A 70 -11.34 10.74 -10.70
CA ARG A 70 -11.24 10.99 -12.14
C ARG A 70 -10.55 9.81 -12.86
N GLY A 71 -11.07 8.61 -12.62
CA GLY A 71 -10.47 7.39 -13.16
C GLY A 71 -9.04 7.16 -12.67
N SER A 72 -8.12 6.90 -13.56
CA SER A 72 -6.71 6.60 -13.27
C SER A 72 -5.87 7.80 -12.81
N PHE A 73 -6.42 9.02 -12.79
CA PHE A 73 -5.69 10.24 -12.44
C PHE A 73 -5.39 10.33 -10.93
N GLY A 74 -6.40 10.10 -10.09
CA GLY A 74 -6.30 10.28 -8.64
C GLY A 74 -5.55 9.15 -7.95
N THR A 75 -4.85 9.49 -6.86
CA THR A 75 -4.25 8.51 -5.95
C THR A 75 -5.09 8.40 -4.70
N PHE A 76 -5.37 7.19 -4.27
CA PHE A 76 -6.14 6.89 -3.07
C PHE A 76 -5.47 5.79 -2.25
N LEU A 77 -5.98 5.57 -1.06
CA LEU A 77 -5.47 4.58 -0.11
C LEU A 77 -6.32 3.32 -0.19
N PHE A 78 -5.66 2.21 -0.42
CA PHE A 78 -6.26 0.88 -0.41
C PHE A 78 -5.81 0.12 0.82
N GLN A 79 -6.75 -0.43 1.57
CA GLN A 79 -6.48 -1.34 2.67
C GLN A 79 -6.70 -2.77 2.18
N ASP A 80 -5.62 -3.50 2.04
CA ASP A 80 -5.72 -4.92 1.71
C ASP A 80 -6.35 -5.66 2.90
N PRO A 81 -7.39 -6.48 2.74
CA PRO A 81 -8.04 -7.16 3.85
C PRO A 81 -7.13 -8.10 4.66
N GLU A 82 -6.12 -8.68 4.03
CA GLU A 82 -5.24 -9.65 4.67
C GLU A 82 -3.87 -9.06 5.03
N TYR A 83 -3.31 -8.24 4.13
CA TYR A 83 -1.97 -7.67 4.28
C TYR A 83 -2.05 -6.17 4.58
N ASN A 84 -2.48 -5.81 5.78
CA ASN A 84 -2.71 -4.42 6.19
C ASN A 84 -2.08 -4.03 7.52
N SER A 85 -1.39 -4.96 8.20
CA SER A 85 -0.83 -4.71 9.53
C SER A 85 0.49 -5.44 9.74
N VAL A 86 1.26 -4.93 10.68
CA VAL A 86 2.49 -5.56 11.17
C VAL A 86 2.53 -5.51 12.69
N SER A 87 3.22 -6.47 13.29
CA SER A 87 3.47 -6.54 14.71
C SER A 87 4.97 -6.70 14.97
N ASN A 88 5.55 -5.80 15.76
CA ASN A 88 6.97 -5.78 16.10
C ASN A 88 7.91 -5.94 14.87
N GLN A 89 7.54 -5.34 13.75
CA GLN A 89 8.30 -5.41 12.51
C GLN A 89 9.55 -4.54 12.63
N ARG A 90 10.73 -5.12 12.48
CA ARG A 90 11.98 -4.37 12.43
C ARG A 90 12.03 -3.54 11.15
N PHE A 91 12.32 -2.23 11.28
CA PHE A 91 12.43 -1.31 10.15
C PHE A 91 13.78 -0.61 10.05
N GLY A 92 14.65 -0.77 11.04
CA GLY A 92 15.97 -0.17 11.01
C GLY A 92 16.83 -0.57 12.19
N MET A 93 18.03 -0.03 12.17
CA MET A 93 18.99 -0.09 13.28
C MET A 93 19.64 1.29 13.40
N GLY A 94 19.74 1.80 14.62
CA GLY A 94 20.43 3.06 14.91
C GLY A 94 21.90 2.97 14.53
N ASP A 95 22.44 4.06 14.06
CA ASP A 95 23.87 4.27 13.76
C ASP A 95 24.51 5.41 14.58
N GLY A 96 23.69 6.06 15.43
CA GLY A 96 24.09 7.21 16.23
C GLY A 96 24.04 8.55 15.48
N ASN A 97 23.75 8.58 14.17
CA ASN A 97 23.76 9.76 13.33
C ASN A 97 22.43 10.00 12.60
N ALA A 98 21.90 8.96 11.98
CA ALA A 98 20.65 9.05 11.23
C ALA A 98 19.45 9.26 12.16
N THR A 99 18.58 10.20 11.78
CA THR A 99 17.33 10.47 12.49
C THR A 99 16.09 10.12 11.66
N LEU A 100 16.25 9.87 10.35
CA LEU A 100 15.15 9.56 9.45
C LEU A 100 15.19 8.10 9.01
N PHE A 101 14.09 7.38 9.23
CA PHE A 101 13.96 5.97 8.88
C PHE A 101 12.63 5.72 8.17
N GLN A 102 12.63 4.83 7.17
CA GLN A 102 11.44 4.42 6.45
C GLN A 102 10.82 3.19 7.12
N LEU A 103 9.53 3.27 7.46
CA LEU A 103 8.77 2.09 7.89
C LEU A 103 8.71 1.07 6.75
N ASN A 104 8.79 -0.21 7.11
CA ASN A 104 8.68 -1.30 6.16
C ASN A 104 7.70 -2.37 6.66
N ARG A 105 7.28 -3.20 5.73
CA ARG A 105 6.54 -4.43 5.96
C ARG A 105 7.36 -5.61 5.46
N ALA A 106 7.22 -6.76 6.08
CA ALA A 106 7.78 -8.00 5.59
C ALA A 106 6.72 -8.86 4.92
N ILE A 107 7.04 -9.40 3.76
CA ILE A 107 6.32 -10.51 3.14
C ILE A 107 7.29 -11.69 3.22
N ASN A 108 7.18 -12.49 4.27
CA ASN A 108 8.19 -13.44 4.69
C ASN A 108 9.55 -12.73 4.91
N THR A 109 10.56 -13.04 4.12
CA THR A 109 11.91 -12.43 4.21
C THR A 109 12.07 -11.18 3.35
N TRP A 110 11.13 -10.91 2.46
CA TRP A 110 11.15 -9.74 1.57
C TRP A 110 10.63 -8.49 2.27
N LEU A 111 11.44 -7.42 2.26
CA LEU A 111 11.08 -6.14 2.88
C LEU A 111 10.67 -5.12 1.82
N GLU A 112 9.55 -4.45 2.08
CA GLU A 112 9.03 -3.37 1.25
C GLU A 112 8.72 -2.13 2.10
N PRO A 113 8.93 -0.92 1.58
CA PRO A 113 8.58 0.30 2.30
C PRO A 113 7.06 0.45 2.44
N VAL A 114 6.63 0.97 3.59
CA VAL A 114 5.26 1.37 3.86
C VAL A 114 5.12 2.86 3.58
N TRP A 115 4.29 3.21 2.60
CA TRP A 115 4.11 4.59 2.13
C TRP A 115 2.93 5.34 2.75
N ALA A 116 2.11 4.67 3.53
CA ALA A 116 1.02 5.31 4.27
C ALA A 116 0.66 4.48 5.49
N VAL A 117 0.61 5.10 6.65
CA VAL A 117 0.11 4.46 7.89
C VAL A 117 -1.39 4.72 8.03
N ALA A 118 -2.11 3.75 8.56
CA ALA A 118 -3.55 3.87 8.77
C ALA A 118 -3.89 4.58 10.09
N ASP A 119 -3.11 4.27 11.11
CA ASP A 119 -3.27 4.79 12.46
C ASP A 119 -1.93 5.31 12.97
N THR A 120 -1.90 5.85 14.18
CA THR A 120 -0.66 6.17 14.88
C THR A 120 0.12 4.87 15.14
N PRO A 121 1.28 4.69 14.50
CA PRO A 121 2.07 3.48 14.71
C PRO A 121 2.74 3.50 16.08
N VAL A 122 2.85 2.35 16.70
CA VAL A 122 3.64 2.17 17.92
C VAL A 122 5.10 1.93 17.49
N ILE A 123 5.98 2.85 17.79
CA ILE A 123 7.41 2.75 17.52
C ILE A 123 8.13 2.28 18.79
N MET A 124 9.04 1.33 18.61
CA MET A 124 9.85 0.78 19.70
C MET A 124 11.33 0.89 19.36
N LYS A 125 12.13 1.17 20.38
CA LYS A 125 13.59 1.10 20.35
C LYS A 125 14.05 0.09 21.40
N ASP A 126 14.75 -0.95 21.00
CA ASP A 126 15.21 -2.05 21.87
C ASP A 126 14.07 -2.66 22.71
N GLY A 127 12.87 -2.76 22.11
CA GLY A 127 11.66 -3.26 22.77
C GLY A 127 10.93 -2.26 23.67
N VAL A 128 11.46 -1.05 23.85
CA VAL A 128 10.85 0.02 24.65
C VAL A 128 10.00 0.91 23.76
N VAL A 129 8.72 1.08 24.10
CA VAL A 129 7.80 1.95 23.39
C VAL A 129 8.20 3.41 23.54
N LEU A 130 8.30 4.09 22.41
CA LEU A 130 8.61 5.52 22.33
C LEU A 130 7.32 6.37 22.31
N LYS A 131 7.44 7.63 22.69
CA LYS A 131 6.33 8.59 22.73
C LYS A 131 6.31 9.43 21.48
N GLN A 132 5.21 9.36 20.71
CA GLN A 132 5.00 10.22 19.56
C GLN A 132 4.98 11.70 20.00
N GLN A 133 5.45 12.58 19.13
CA GLN A 133 5.64 14.03 19.34
C GLN A 133 6.71 14.41 20.36
N MET A 134 7.26 13.48 21.13
CA MET A 134 8.41 13.70 22.03
C MET A 134 9.67 13.06 21.46
N ASP A 135 9.62 11.75 21.21
CA ASP A 135 10.79 10.98 20.76
C ASP A 135 10.86 10.90 19.25
N TYR A 136 9.69 10.94 18.57
CA TYR A 136 9.59 10.85 17.12
C TYR A 136 8.32 11.49 16.57
N VAL A 137 8.32 11.77 15.27
CA VAL A 137 7.13 12.08 14.47
C VAL A 137 7.07 11.17 13.26
N VAL A 138 5.85 10.88 12.76
CA VAL A 138 5.64 10.07 11.56
C VAL A 138 5.14 10.96 10.43
N GLY A 139 5.85 10.93 9.32
CA GLY A 139 5.48 11.66 8.11
C GLY A 139 4.38 10.95 7.31
N THR A 140 3.81 11.68 6.36
CA THR A 140 2.70 11.20 5.50
C THR A 140 3.10 10.07 4.56
N THR A 141 4.40 9.85 4.36
CA THR A 141 4.98 8.80 3.49
C THR A 141 5.55 7.63 4.29
N GLY A 142 5.13 7.45 5.56
CA GLY A 142 5.60 6.35 6.41
C GLY A 142 7.04 6.51 6.89
N GLN A 143 7.59 7.73 6.84
CA GLN A 143 8.90 8.06 7.39
C GLN A 143 8.78 8.40 8.86
N VAL A 144 9.68 7.85 9.68
CA VAL A 144 9.82 8.17 11.10
C VAL A 144 11.02 9.08 11.26
N GLN A 145 10.76 10.30 11.73
CA GLN A 145 11.78 11.27 12.10
C GLN A 145 11.96 11.24 13.62
N PHE A 146 13.11 10.79 14.09
CA PHE A 146 13.47 10.82 15.51
C PHE A 146 13.94 12.21 15.92
N THR A 147 13.60 12.61 17.14
CA THR A 147 14.08 13.88 17.72
C THR A 147 15.58 13.84 18.02
N ALA A 148 16.08 12.66 18.43
CA ALA A 148 17.51 12.41 18.62
C ALA A 148 17.88 11.11 17.88
N ALA A 149 19.08 11.07 17.28
CA ALA A 149 19.55 9.89 16.57
C ALA A 149 19.58 8.65 17.50
N PRO A 150 18.95 7.54 17.14
CA PRO A 150 19.04 6.29 17.91
C PRO A 150 20.48 5.82 17.99
N ALA A 151 20.92 5.41 19.18
CA ALA A 151 22.29 4.96 19.43
C ALA A 151 22.69 3.81 18.47
N ALA A 152 23.98 3.74 18.15
CA ALA A 152 24.50 2.70 17.29
C ALA A 152 24.17 1.32 17.85
N GLY A 153 23.61 0.44 17.01
CA GLY A 153 23.19 -0.93 17.37
C GLY A 153 21.76 -1.03 17.94
N SER A 154 21.08 0.10 18.25
CA SER A 154 19.68 0.04 18.69
C SER A 154 18.78 -0.56 17.62
N VAL A 155 17.91 -1.49 18.00
CA VAL A 155 16.94 -2.11 17.09
C VAL A 155 15.67 -1.29 17.09
N LEU A 156 15.25 -0.86 15.88
CA LEU A 156 14.02 -0.11 15.67
C LEU A 156 12.94 -1.03 15.12
N SER A 157 11.80 -1.09 15.80
CA SER A 157 10.66 -1.89 15.37
C SER A 157 9.35 -1.12 15.51
N TRP A 158 8.30 -1.58 14.81
CA TRP A 158 7.01 -0.94 14.84
C TRP A 158 5.85 -1.94 14.78
N THR A 159 4.73 -1.50 15.31
CA THR A 159 3.45 -2.20 15.25
C THR A 159 2.39 -1.20 14.77
N GLY A 160 1.58 -1.60 13.82
CA GLY A 160 0.51 -0.75 13.31
C GLY A 160 -0.13 -1.27 12.04
N ARG A 161 -1.13 -0.53 11.57
CA ARG A 161 -1.81 -0.79 10.30
C ARG A 161 -1.32 0.18 9.24
N TYR A 162 -1.40 -0.24 7.97
CA TYR A 162 -0.97 0.57 6.85
C TYR A 162 -1.92 0.47 5.66
N PHE A 163 -1.86 1.47 4.82
CA PHE A 163 -2.49 1.50 3.51
C PHE A 163 -1.46 1.34 2.41
N ILE A 164 -1.93 0.91 1.26
CA ILE A 164 -1.17 0.91 0.03
C ILE A 164 -1.71 2.05 -0.83
N PRO A 165 -0.91 3.10 -1.11
CA PRO A 165 -1.29 4.12 -2.06
C PRO A 165 -1.39 3.52 -3.46
N VAL A 166 -2.57 3.67 -4.08
CA VAL A 166 -2.88 3.11 -5.40
C VAL A 166 -3.59 4.14 -6.28
N ARG A 167 -3.68 3.85 -7.56
CA ARG A 167 -4.58 4.50 -8.50
C ARG A 167 -5.33 3.44 -9.29
N PHE A 168 -6.45 3.78 -9.88
CA PHE A 168 -7.09 2.91 -10.85
C PHE A 168 -6.16 2.65 -12.04
N SER A 169 -6.23 1.46 -12.62
CA SER A 169 -5.46 1.12 -13.82
C SER A 169 -6.12 1.66 -15.08
N ASP A 170 -7.45 1.79 -15.07
CA ASP A 170 -8.27 2.22 -16.21
C ASP A 170 -9.13 3.45 -15.87
N ASP A 171 -9.56 4.15 -16.90
CA ASP A 171 -10.50 5.29 -16.85
C ASP A 171 -11.96 4.85 -17.03
N LYS A 172 -12.24 3.56 -17.01
CA LYS A 172 -13.56 2.96 -17.15
C LYS A 172 -13.92 2.10 -15.95
N LEU A 173 -15.17 2.13 -15.57
CA LEU A 173 -15.75 1.29 -14.55
C LEU A 173 -17.10 0.78 -15.02
N ASP A 174 -17.22 -0.55 -15.18
CA ASP A 174 -18.43 -1.18 -15.68
C ASP A 174 -19.32 -1.62 -14.53
N PHE A 175 -20.62 -1.31 -14.65
CA PHE A 175 -21.68 -1.80 -13.79
C PHE A 175 -22.72 -2.54 -14.63
N GLU A 176 -22.96 -3.79 -14.29
CA GLU A 176 -23.99 -4.60 -14.95
C GLU A 176 -25.13 -4.88 -13.98
N ARG A 177 -26.36 -4.59 -14.40
CA ARG A 177 -27.54 -4.88 -13.62
C ARG A 177 -27.94 -6.34 -13.80
N ILE A 178 -27.95 -7.13 -12.74
CA ILE A 178 -28.32 -8.54 -12.75
C ILE A 178 -29.85 -8.69 -12.55
N PHE A 179 -30.37 -8.01 -11.52
CA PHE A 179 -31.79 -7.97 -11.16
C PHE A 179 -32.18 -6.57 -10.69
N SER A 180 -33.47 -6.39 -10.36
CA SER A 180 -33.93 -5.14 -9.75
C SER A 180 -33.19 -4.90 -8.44
N GLY A 181 -32.42 -3.79 -8.37
CA GLY A 181 -31.66 -3.42 -7.19
C GLY A 181 -30.33 -4.16 -6.97
N LEU A 182 -30.02 -5.17 -7.80
CA LEU A 182 -28.76 -5.92 -7.70
C LEU A 182 -27.89 -5.72 -8.94
N TRP A 183 -26.63 -5.40 -8.69
CA TRP A 183 -25.62 -5.08 -9.69
C TRP A 183 -24.36 -5.88 -9.44
N LYS A 184 -23.55 -6.06 -10.46
CA LYS A 184 -22.17 -6.53 -10.37
C LYS A 184 -21.23 -5.53 -11.04
N THR A 185 -19.96 -5.62 -10.75
CA THR A 185 -18.94 -4.87 -11.50
C THR A 185 -18.19 -5.77 -12.43
N GLY A 186 -17.64 -5.19 -13.49
CA GLY A 186 -16.49 -5.76 -14.16
C GLY A 186 -15.29 -5.82 -13.22
N LYS A 187 -14.15 -6.20 -13.75
CA LYS A 187 -12.88 -6.22 -13.06
C LYS A 187 -12.43 -4.80 -12.74
N ILE A 188 -12.20 -4.50 -11.48
CA ILE A 188 -11.66 -3.22 -11.03
C ILE A 188 -10.18 -3.41 -10.71
N GLU A 189 -9.32 -2.70 -11.41
CA GLU A 189 -7.89 -2.87 -11.23
C GLU A 189 -7.24 -1.63 -10.64
N PHE A 190 -6.34 -1.86 -9.68
CA PHE A 190 -5.49 -0.85 -9.06
C PHE A 190 -4.02 -1.16 -9.33
N VAL A 191 -3.23 -0.11 -9.38
CA VAL A 191 -1.77 -0.24 -9.41
C VAL A 191 -1.17 0.60 -8.29
N SER A 192 -0.27 0.02 -7.50
CA SER A 192 0.39 0.73 -6.42
C SER A 192 1.27 1.85 -6.94
N LYS A 193 1.30 2.96 -6.19
CA LYS A 193 2.20 4.07 -6.45
C LYS A 193 3.51 3.84 -5.70
N VAL A 194 4.62 3.99 -6.40
CA VAL A 194 5.97 3.99 -5.82
C VAL A 194 6.37 5.44 -5.63
N TYR A 195 6.90 5.78 -4.47
CA TYR A 195 7.44 7.10 -4.19
C TYR A 195 8.96 7.06 -4.32
N PRO A 196 9.60 8.17 -4.72
CA PRO A 196 11.05 8.26 -4.68
C PRO A 196 11.52 8.15 -3.23
N THR A 197 12.58 7.41 -3.03
CA THR A 197 13.33 7.28 -1.76
C THR A 197 14.36 8.37 -1.64
#